data_a558fe7f702083c60da8397b2a2031a7
#
_entry.id   a558fe7f702083c60da8397b2a2031a7
#
_cell.length_a   1.000
_cell.length_b   1.000
_cell.length_c   1.000
_cell.angle_alpha   90.00
_cell.angle_beta   90.00
_cell.angle_gamma   90.00
#
_symmetry.space_group_name_H-M   'P 1'
#
loop_
_entity.id
_entity.type
_entity.pdbx_description
1 polymer ?
#
loop_
_entity_poly.entity_id
_entity_poly.type
_entity_poly.pdbx_seq_one_letter_code
_entity_poly.pdbx_strand_id
1 'polypeptide(L)'
;MNTGEPQPTKAGKLRAGPQGTQLLSAVEMQQLALDDAPASDGRATSREPVLEGAQGSLKGQRFTLRQGRQTIGRRVDNDIVINDPSVSATHAWIVNQHGHYVLMNTLSTNGTFVNDKRIHETVLVHGDRLRFGQAEFSFLTHEQGRGKGRVAGYAAAAVLGLLVLAGVAWWVL
;
A
#
# COMPACT_ATOMS: atom_id res chain seq x y z
N MET A 1 -75.37 12.72 33.40
CA MET A 1 -74.75 13.05 32.10
C MET A 1 -73.37 13.59 32.41
N ASN A 2 -72.37 12.75 32.30
CA ASN A 2 -70.98 13.14 32.55
C ASN A 2 -70.16 12.61 31.37
N THR A 3 -69.85 13.50 30.44
CA THR A 3 -69.08 13.24 29.26
C THR A 3 -67.60 13.34 29.61
N GLY A 4 -66.97 12.20 29.84
CA GLY A 4 -65.51 12.10 30.02
C GLY A 4 -64.77 12.15 28.70
N GLU A 5 -64.03 13.19 28.53
CA GLU A 5 -63.08 13.42 27.45
C GLU A 5 -61.83 12.55 27.60
N PRO A 6 -61.38 11.77 26.64
CA PRO A 6 -60.15 10.97 26.75
C PRO A 6 -58.90 11.85 26.59
N GLN A 7 -58.08 11.87 27.60
CA GLN A 7 -56.75 12.47 27.63
C GLN A 7 -55.79 11.75 26.66
N PRO A 8 -54.91 12.45 25.93
CA PRO A 8 -53.93 11.81 25.06
C PRO A 8 -52.80 11.15 25.90
N THR A 9 -52.63 9.88 25.74
CA THR A 9 -51.55 9.08 26.29
C THR A 9 -50.19 9.57 25.79
N LYS A 10 -49.31 9.94 26.72
CA LYS A 10 -47.90 10.27 26.44
C LYS A 10 -47.24 9.09 25.75
N ALA A 11 -46.76 9.33 24.52
CA ALA A 11 -45.91 8.42 23.77
C ALA A 11 -44.68 8.07 24.60
N GLY A 12 -44.54 6.81 24.93
CA GLY A 12 -43.38 6.28 25.64
C GLY A 12 -42.12 6.43 24.77
N LYS A 13 -41.14 7.07 25.33
CA LYS A 13 -39.80 7.19 24.77
C LYS A 13 -39.21 5.78 24.66
N LEU A 14 -39.17 5.22 23.45
CA LEU A 14 -38.47 3.98 23.18
C LEU A 14 -36.98 4.18 23.51
N ARG A 15 -36.49 3.51 24.54
CA ARG A 15 -35.10 3.40 24.88
C ARG A 15 -34.46 2.58 23.75
N ALA A 16 -33.62 3.24 22.92
CA ALA A 16 -32.74 2.54 22.02
C ALA A 16 -31.77 1.67 22.82
N GLY A 17 -31.81 0.36 22.59
CA GLY A 17 -30.86 -0.59 23.14
C GLY A 17 -29.45 -0.35 22.50
N PRO A 18 -28.39 -0.90 23.13
CA PRO A 18 -26.99 -0.64 22.71
C PRO A 18 -26.55 -1.31 21.41
N GLN A 19 -27.46 -1.79 20.58
CA GLN A 19 -27.21 -2.47 19.31
C GLN A 19 -28.14 -1.89 18.22
N GLY A 20 -28.00 -0.59 17.96
CA GLY A 20 -28.64 -0.01 16.79
C GLY A 20 -27.89 -0.48 15.53
N THR A 21 -28.47 -1.40 14.76
CA THR A 21 -28.05 -1.67 13.39
C THR A 21 -28.21 -0.37 12.61
N GLN A 22 -27.14 0.33 12.34
CA GLN A 22 -27.16 1.47 11.45
C GLN A 22 -27.42 0.93 10.04
N LEU A 23 -28.58 1.28 9.47
CA LEU A 23 -28.86 1.05 8.06
C LEU A 23 -27.93 1.97 7.27
N LEU A 24 -26.86 1.40 6.71
CA LEU A 24 -26.01 2.11 5.76
C LEU A 24 -26.85 2.58 4.58
N SER A 25 -26.68 3.81 4.17
CA SER A 25 -27.32 4.34 2.98
C SER A 25 -26.85 3.58 1.74
N ALA A 26 -27.68 3.53 0.69
CA ALA A 26 -27.29 2.90 -0.58
C ALA A 26 -25.98 3.50 -1.14
N VAL A 27 -25.73 4.77 -0.87
CA VAL A 27 -24.51 5.48 -1.28
C VAL A 27 -23.29 4.97 -0.49
N GLU A 28 -23.42 4.76 0.83
CA GLU A 28 -22.34 4.20 1.65
C GLU A 28 -22.03 2.74 1.30
N MET A 29 -23.07 1.94 0.99
CA MET A 29 -22.87 0.58 0.48
C MET A 29 -22.19 0.57 -0.88
N GLN A 30 -22.53 1.50 -1.77
CA GLN A 30 -21.92 1.62 -3.08
C GLN A 30 -20.47 2.11 -2.98
N GLN A 31 -20.17 3.01 -2.05
CA GLN A 31 -18.80 3.46 -1.76
C GLN A 31 -17.95 2.29 -1.24
N LEU A 32 -18.46 1.51 -0.27
CA LEU A 32 -17.80 0.31 0.24
C LEU A 32 -17.59 -0.75 -0.84
N ALA A 33 -18.54 -0.92 -1.76
CA ALA A 33 -18.41 -1.86 -2.88
C ALA A 33 -17.37 -1.40 -3.93
N LEU A 34 -17.20 -0.10 -4.13
CA LEU A 34 -16.16 0.45 -5.02
C LEU A 34 -14.77 0.32 -4.40
N ASP A 35 -14.65 0.47 -3.07
CA ASP A 35 -13.41 0.25 -2.33
C ASP A 35 -13.05 -1.24 -2.23
N ASP A 36 -14.02 -2.15 -2.43
CA ASP A 36 -13.86 -3.61 -2.37
C ASP A 36 -13.61 -4.24 -3.76
N ALA A 37 -13.69 -3.48 -4.83
CA ALA A 37 -13.38 -3.98 -6.16
C ALA A 37 -11.90 -4.39 -6.23
N PRO A 38 -11.57 -5.65 -6.63
CA PRO A 38 -10.19 -6.06 -6.78
C PRO A 38 -9.51 -5.14 -7.79
N ALA A 39 -8.32 -4.64 -7.46
CA ALA A 39 -7.53 -3.81 -8.36
C ALA A 39 -7.05 -4.69 -9.53
N SER A 40 -7.90 -4.86 -10.55
CA SER A 40 -7.65 -5.70 -11.72
C SER A 40 -6.52 -5.18 -12.62
N ASP A 41 -6.01 -3.98 -12.34
CA ASP A 41 -5.00 -3.28 -13.15
C ASP A 41 -3.58 -3.29 -12.55
N GLY A 42 -3.33 -4.08 -11.51
CA GLY A 42 -2.04 -4.18 -10.82
C GLY A 42 -1.66 -2.94 -10.01
N ARG A 43 -2.61 -2.05 -9.74
CA ARG A 43 -2.41 -0.92 -8.82
C ARG A 43 -2.42 -1.38 -7.38
N ALA A 44 -1.54 -0.79 -6.58
CA ALA A 44 -1.50 -1.05 -5.16
C ALA A 44 -2.70 -0.40 -4.44
N THR A 45 -3.38 -1.20 -3.63
CA THR A 45 -4.42 -0.73 -2.70
C THR A 45 -4.14 -1.26 -1.31
N SER A 46 -4.78 -0.69 -0.28
CA SER A 46 -4.62 -1.16 1.10
C SER A 46 -5.10 -2.61 1.30
N ARG A 47 -6.00 -3.10 0.45
CA ARG A 47 -6.51 -4.48 0.46
C ARG A 47 -5.67 -5.42 -0.41
N GLU A 48 -5.10 -4.89 -1.49
CA GLU A 48 -4.23 -5.60 -2.42
C GLU A 48 -2.92 -4.84 -2.59
N PRO A 49 -2.02 -4.89 -1.59
CA PRO A 49 -0.70 -4.33 -1.72
C PRO A 49 0.09 -5.01 -2.82
N VAL A 50 1.14 -4.33 -3.25
CA VAL A 50 2.00 -4.79 -4.34
C VAL A 50 3.45 -4.81 -3.87
N LEU A 51 4.19 -5.84 -4.24
CA LEU A 51 5.65 -5.81 -4.28
C LEU A 51 6.08 -5.33 -5.66
N GLU A 52 6.73 -4.18 -5.72
CA GLU A 52 7.28 -3.64 -6.97
C GLU A 52 8.80 -3.83 -7.00
N GLY A 53 9.30 -4.49 -8.03
CA GLY A 53 10.73 -4.69 -8.23
C GLY A 53 11.45 -3.35 -8.41
N ALA A 54 12.51 -3.13 -7.62
CA ALA A 54 13.22 -1.87 -7.57
C ALA A 54 14.42 -1.81 -8.53
N GLN A 55 15.06 -2.96 -8.83
CA GLN A 55 16.32 -3.01 -9.55
C GLN A 55 16.41 -4.14 -10.58
N GLY A 56 17.37 -4.03 -11.49
CA GLY A 56 17.77 -5.05 -12.45
C GLY A 56 16.64 -5.48 -13.39
N SER A 57 16.59 -6.78 -13.70
CA SER A 57 15.57 -7.39 -14.56
C SER A 57 14.17 -7.40 -13.94
N LEU A 58 14.08 -7.19 -12.63
CA LEU A 58 12.83 -7.14 -11.87
C LEU A 58 12.23 -5.73 -11.80
N LYS A 59 12.96 -4.70 -12.23
CA LYS A 59 12.53 -3.31 -12.13
C LYS A 59 11.17 -3.08 -12.79
N GLY A 60 10.22 -2.59 -12.00
CA GLY A 60 8.86 -2.32 -12.43
C GLY A 60 7.96 -3.56 -12.55
N GLN A 61 8.47 -4.77 -12.29
CA GLN A 61 7.60 -5.94 -12.15
C GLN A 61 6.79 -5.81 -10.86
N ARG A 62 5.50 -6.13 -10.94
CA ARG A 62 4.57 -5.96 -9.83
C ARG A 62 3.92 -7.30 -9.48
N PHE A 63 3.96 -7.62 -8.20
CA PHE A 63 3.36 -8.82 -7.64
C PHE A 63 2.29 -8.42 -6.63
N THR A 64 1.02 -8.63 -6.99
CA THR A 64 -0.10 -8.32 -6.11
C THR A 64 -0.16 -9.31 -4.94
N LEU A 65 -0.26 -8.79 -3.73
CA LEU A 65 -0.36 -9.59 -2.53
C LEU A 65 -1.83 -9.86 -2.21
N ARG A 66 -2.16 -11.15 -2.09
CA ARG A 66 -3.50 -11.64 -1.79
C ARG A 66 -3.68 -11.84 -0.29
N GLN A 67 -4.92 -12.10 0.11
CA GLN A 67 -5.21 -12.53 1.47
C GLN A 67 -4.62 -13.92 1.76
N GLY A 68 -4.30 -14.17 3.03
CA GLY A 68 -3.71 -15.41 3.49
C GLY A 68 -2.19 -15.45 3.34
N ARG A 69 -1.64 -16.65 3.30
CA ARG A 69 -0.20 -16.88 3.17
C ARG A 69 0.18 -17.04 1.71
N GLN A 70 1.24 -16.37 1.29
CA GLN A 70 1.88 -16.54 -0.01
C GLN A 70 3.37 -16.85 0.18
N THR A 71 3.87 -17.78 -0.61
CA THR A 71 5.27 -18.18 -0.64
C THR A 71 6.04 -17.36 -1.66
N ILE A 72 7.28 -17.01 -1.32
CA ILE A 72 8.20 -16.22 -2.16
C ILE A 72 9.48 -17.03 -2.36
N GLY A 73 9.91 -17.20 -3.59
CA GLY A 73 11.14 -17.92 -3.87
C GLY A 73 11.45 -18.08 -5.35
N ARG A 74 12.57 -18.76 -5.63
CA ARG A 74 13.03 -18.96 -7.01
C ARG A 74 12.29 -20.08 -7.75
N ARG A 75 11.77 -21.08 -7.04
CA ARG A 75 11.04 -22.19 -7.67
C ARG A 75 9.68 -21.73 -8.19
N VAL A 76 9.25 -22.35 -9.28
CA VAL A 76 7.99 -22.02 -9.97
C VAL A 76 6.73 -22.41 -9.18
N ASP A 77 6.87 -23.24 -8.13
CA ASP A 77 5.79 -23.64 -7.23
C ASP A 77 5.53 -22.63 -6.09
N ASN A 78 6.29 -21.52 -6.02
CA ASN A 78 5.96 -20.41 -5.12
C ASN A 78 4.85 -19.54 -5.72
N ASP A 79 4.07 -18.89 -4.85
CA ASP A 79 3.03 -17.92 -5.26
C ASP A 79 3.65 -16.69 -5.93
N ILE A 80 4.83 -16.28 -5.46
CA ILE A 80 5.63 -15.18 -6.02
C ILE A 80 6.98 -15.75 -6.43
N VAL A 81 7.15 -15.90 -7.74
CA VAL A 81 8.38 -16.45 -8.33
C VAL A 81 9.36 -15.33 -8.64
N ILE A 82 10.53 -15.38 -8.02
CA ILE A 82 11.64 -14.45 -8.24
C ILE A 82 12.77 -15.24 -8.90
N ASN A 83 12.93 -15.09 -10.20
CA ASN A 83 13.97 -15.76 -10.97
C ASN A 83 15.32 -15.06 -10.83
N ASP A 84 15.92 -15.19 -9.63
CA ASP A 84 17.23 -14.65 -9.28
C ASP A 84 18.05 -15.73 -8.56
N PRO A 85 19.31 -16.01 -8.96
CA PRO A 85 20.12 -17.07 -8.37
C PRO A 85 20.45 -16.82 -6.90
N SER A 86 20.40 -15.59 -6.42
CA SER A 86 20.61 -15.26 -5.00
C SER A 86 19.41 -15.55 -4.12
N VAL A 87 18.25 -15.81 -4.72
CA VAL A 87 17.00 -16.14 -4.03
C VAL A 87 16.91 -17.65 -3.81
N SER A 88 16.61 -18.09 -2.60
CA SER A 88 16.44 -19.51 -2.27
C SER A 88 15.23 -20.12 -2.97
N ALA A 89 15.19 -21.44 -3.12
CA ALA A 89 14.09 -22.18 -3.71
C ALA A 89 12.72 -21.79 -3.12
N THR A 90 12.61 -21.81 -1.79
CA THR A 90 11.58 -21.12 -1.00
C THR A 90 12.34 -20.18 -0.05
N HIS A 91 12.11 -18.88 -0.16
CA HIS A 91 12.95 -17.88 0.49
C HIS A 91 12.25 -17.22 1.68
N ALA A 92 10.99 -16.89 1.52
CA ALA A 92 10.19 -16.20 2.52
C ALA A 92 8.70 -16.53 2.38
N TRP A 93 7.94 -16.18 3.40
CA TRP A 93 6.49 -16.13 3.36
C TRP A 93 6.02 -14.71 3.64
N ILE A 94 4.94 -14.32 3.00
CA ILE A 94 4.20 -13.14 3.37
C ILE A 94 2.79 -13.55 3.76
N VAL A 95 2.30 -13.07 4.90
CA VAL A 95 1.00 -13.45 5.45
C VAL A 95 0.18 -12.21 5.69
N ASN A 96 -0.99 -12.14 5.10
CA ASN A 96 -1.97 -11.11 5.43
C ASN A 96 -2.81 -11.58 6.63
N GLN A 97 -2.64 -10.90 7.76
CA GLN A 97 -3.43 -11.10 8.98
C GLN A 97 -4.29 -9.83 9.22
N HIS A 98 -5.54 -9.86 8.74
CA HIS A 98 -6.51 -8.76 8.95
C HIS A 98 -5.99 -7.38 8.51
N GLY A 99 -5.34 -7.32 7.34
CA GLY A 99 -4.78 -6.08 6.79
C GLY A 99 -3.36 -5.76 7.25
N HIS A 100 -2.79 -6.56 8.14
CA HIS A 100 -1.37 -6.50 8.48
C HIS A 100 -0.59 -7.53 7.68
N TYR A 101 0.44 -7.09 6.98
CA TYR A 101 1.30 -7.96 6.19
C TYR A 101 2.55 -8.29 6.99
N VAL A 102 2.69 -9.56 7.34
CA VAL A 102 3.84 -10.08 8.09
C VAL A 102 4.75 -10.81 7.12
N LEU A 103 6.00 -10.38 7.01
CA LEU A 103 7.05 -11.03 6.24
C LEU A 103 7.87 -11.93 7.16
N MET A 104 8.04 -13.20 6.75
CA MET A 104 8.77 -14.22 7.50
C MET A 104 9.83 -14.86 6.62
N ASN A 105 11.09 -14.89 7.10
CA ASN A 105 12.19 -15.59 6.43
C ASN A 105 12.11 -17.09 6.69
N THR A 106 12.29 -17.92 5.65
CA THR A 106 12.25 -19.40 5.75
C THR A 106 13.65 -20.03 5.79
N LEU A 107 14.57 -19.46 6.59
CA LEU A 107 15.95 -19.93 6.66
C LEU A 107 16.68 -19.82 5.31
N SER A 108 16.42 -18.76 4.58
CA SER A 108 17.06 -18.52 3.29
C SER A 108 18.57 -18.37 3.40
N THR A 109 19.32 -18.83 2.38
CA THR A 109 20.80 -18.82 2.37
C THR A 109 21.35 -17.41 2.51
N ASN A 110 20.85 -16.46 1.73
CA ASN A 110 21.35 -15.07 1.70
C ASN A 110 20.58 -14.13 2.62
N GLY A 111 19.51 -14.60 3.26
CA GLY A 111 18.70 -13.82 4.20
C GLY A 111 17.68 -12.91 3.56
N THR A 112 16.71 -12.52 4.38
CA THR A 112 15.65 -11.55 4.07
C THR A 112 15.94 -10.27 4.85
N PHE A 113 15.77 -9.12 4.20
CA PHE A 113 16.04 -7.82 4.80
C PHE A 113 14.89 -6.88 4.57
N VAL A 114 14.60 -6.03 5.55
CA VAL A 114 13.65 -4.91 5.45
C VAL A 114 14.38 -3.65 5.89
N ASN A 115 14.43 -2.64 5.01
CA ASN A 115 15.14 -1.38 5.23
C ASN A 115 16.59 -1.62 5.68
N ASP A 116 17.30 -2.52 4.97
CA ASP A 116 18.68 -2.96 5.21
C ASP A 116 18.92 -3.75 6.50
N LYS A 117 17.88 -4.00 7.31
CA LYS A 117 17.99 -4.85 8.51
C LYS A 117 17.60 -6.28 8.18
N ARG A 118 18.46 -7.24 8.54
CA ARG A 118 18.14 -8.66 8.41
C ARG A 118 17.02 -9.02 9.38
N ILE A 119 15.99 -9.73 8.88
CA ILE A 119 14.82 -10.10 9.67
C ILE A 119 14.63 -11.62 9.71
N HIS A 120 13.99 -12.08 10.77
CA HIS A 120 13.35 -13.39 10.83
C HIS A 120 11.86 -13.25 10.57
N GLU A 121 11.25 -12.23 11.19
CA GLU A 121 9.85 -11.86 11.03
C GLU A 121 9.70 -10.35 11.26
N THR A 122 8.81 -9.71 10.49
CA THR A 122 8.45 -8.30 10.70
C THR A 122 7.11 -7.96 10.05
N VAL A 123 6.41 -6.98 10.61
CA VAL A 123 5.23 -6.37 9.98
C VAL A 123 5.69 -5.34 8.97
N LEU A 124 5.14 -5.38 7.76
CA LEU A 124 5.46 -4.45 6.68
C LEU A 124 4.63 -3.17 6.77
N VAL A 125 5.28 -2.07 6.45
CA VAL A 125 4.67 -0.74 6.34
C VAL A 125 4.86 -0.21 4.91
N HIS A 126 3.92 0.60 4.44
CA HIS A 126 4.01 1.21 3.11
C HIS A 126 5.35 1.90 2.87
N GLY A 127 5.97 1.60 1.75
CA GLY A 127 7.27 2.16 1.36
C GLY A 127 8.47 1.37 1.88
N ASP A 128 8.27 0.28 2.64
CA ASP A 128 9.38 -0.57 3.06
C ASP A 128 10.13 -1.13 1.86
N ARG A 129 11.46 -1.10 1.96
CA ARG A 129 12.36 -1.77 1.01
C ARG A 129 12.63 -3.18 1.49
N LEU A 130 12.27 -4.15 0.66
CA LEU A 130 12.46 -5.56 0.92
C LEU A 130 13.60 -6.07 0.05
N ARG A 131 14.44 -6.94 0.62
CA ARG A 131 15.49 -7.59 -0.16
C ARG A 131 15.53 -9.08 0.15
N PHE A 132 15.36 -9.87 -0.90
CA PHE A 132 15.46 -11.34 -0.88
C PHE A 132 16.77 -11.72 -1.59
N GLY A 133 17.80 -12.08 -0.82
CA GLY A 133 19.14 -12.22 -1.38
C GLY A 133 19.63 -10.88 -1.95
N GLN A 134 19.73 -10.76 -3.28
CA GLN A 134 20.07 -9.51 -3.97
C GLN A 134 18.87 -8.87 -4.69
N ALA A 135 17.75 -9.55 -4.75
CA ALA A 135 16.53 -9.02 -5.39
C ALA A 135 15.83 -8.01 -4.49
N GLU A 136 15.66 -6.77 -4.97
CA GLU A 136 15.07 -5.66 -4.20
C GLU A 136 13.67 -5.31 -4.68
N PHE A 137 12.79 -5.02 -3.71
CA PHE A 137 11.39 -4.66 -3.91
C PHE A 137 10.98 -3.50 -3.00
N SER A 138 9.95 -2.77 -3.41
CA SER A 138 9.21 -1.83 -2.57
C SER A 138 7.84 -2.41 -2.23
N PHE A 139 7.45 -2.36 -0.96
CA PHE A 139 6.11 -2.73 -0.52
C PHE A 139 5.17 -1.53 -0.60
N LEU A 140 4.12 -1.63 -1.40
CA LEU A 140 3.19 -0.53 -1.69
C LEU A 140 1.77 -0.93 -1.31
N THR A 141 1.11 -0.12 -0.47
CA THR A 141 -0.31 -0.28 -0.10
C THR A 141 -1.21 0.73 -0.81
N HIS A 142 -0.63 1.66 -1.53
CA HIS A 142 -1.32 2.64 -2.38
C HIS A 142 -0.33 3.14 -3.44
N GLU A 143 -0.85 3.66 -4.55
CA GLU A 143 0.01 4.24 -5.57
C GLU A 143 0.70 5.48 -5.01
N GLN A 144 2.03 5.47 -5.02
CA GLN A 144 2.77 6.71 -4.88
C GLN A 144 2.48 7.53 -6.14
N GLY A 145 1.78 8.65 -5.99
CA GLY A 145 1.67 9.61 -7.08
C GLY A 145 3.06 9.83 -7.62
N ARG A 146 3.29 9.47 -8.89
CA ARG A 146 4.56 9.78 -9.59
C ARG A 146 4.80 11.28 -9.43
N GLY A 147 5.57 11.62 -8.40
CA GLY A 147 5.95 12.99 -8.13
C GLY A 147 6.69 13.53 -9.35
N LYS A 148 6.02 14.32 -10.17
CA LYS A 148 6.61 15.16 -11.22
C LYS A 148 7.59 16.20 -10.63
N GLY A 149 8.02 16.03 -9.36
CA GLY A 149 8.70 17.05 -8.58
C GLY A 149 10.21 17.20 -8.76
N ARG A 150 10.89 16.28 -9.46
CA ARG A 150 12.37 16.39 -9.51
C ARG A 150 12.89 17.14 -10.74
N VAL A 151 12.11 17.30 -11.79
CA VAL A 151 12.55 18.02 -13.02
C VAL A 151 12.32 19.52 -12.92
N ALA A 152 11.32 19.98 -12.16
CA ALA A 152 11.02 21.39 -11.98
C ALA A 152 12.12 22.17 -11.21
N GLY A 153 12.82 21.50 -10.28
CA GLY A 153 13.91 22.11 -9.52
C GLY A 153 15.13 22.49 -10.36
N TYR A 154 15.50 21.67 -11.33
CA TYR A 154 16.65 21.93 -12.21
C TYR A 154 16.34 23.01 -13.26
N ALA A 155 15.09 23.08 -13.75
CA ALA A 155 14.67 24.13 -14.67
C ALA A 155 14.71 25.52 -14.02
N ALA A 156 14.23 25.64 -12.77
CA ALA A 156 14.29 26.89 -12.03
C ALA A 156 15.73 27.34 -11.72
N ALA A 157 16.61 26.41 -11.36
CA ALA A 157 18.03 26.71 -11.12
C ALA A 157 18.76 27.14 -12.40
N ALA A 158 18.45 26.53 -13.55
CA ALA A 158 19.04 26.89 -14.84
C ALA A 158 18.61 28.31 -15.29
N VAL A 159 17.35 28.67 -15.10
CA VAL A 159 16.84 30.01 -15.43
C VAL A 159 17.47 31.08 -14.52
N LEU A 160 17.60 30.82 -13.23
CA LEU A 160 18.28 31.73 -12.30
C LEU A 160 19.76 31.90 -12.64
N GLY A 161 20.46 30.84 -13.01
CA GLY A 161 21.85 30.90 -13.47
C GLY A 161 22.05 31.75 -14.73
N LEU A 162 21.14 31.62 -15.72
CA LEU A 162 21.17 32.42 -16.94
C LEU A 162 20.92 33.92 -16.69
N LEU A 163 20.00 34.26 -15.79
CA LEU A 163 19.71 35.65 -15.41
C LEU A 163 20.89 36.32 -14.70
N VAL A 164 21.60 35.58 -13.83
CA VAL A 164 22.81 36.09 -13.17
C VAL A 164 23.93 36.32 -14.18
N LEU A 165 24.15 35.39 -15.11
CA LEU A 165 25.17 35.56 -16.17
C LEU A 165 24.85 36.76 -17.09
N ALA A 166 23.59 36.96 -17.46
CA ALA A 166 23.17 38.11 -18.28
C ALA A 166 23.36 39.42 -17.55
N GLY A 167 23.05 39.46 -16.23
CA GLY A 167 23.25 40.65 -15.37
C GLY A 167 24.74 41.04 -15.24
N VAL A 168 25.61 40.04 -15.05
CA VAL A 168 27.05 40.27 -14.96
C VAL A 168 27.61 40.73 -16.31
N ALA A 169 27.17 40.16 -17.43
CA ALA A 169 27.61 40.64 -18.78
C ALA A 169 27.21 42.07 -19.06
N TRP A 170 26.01 42.49 -18.61
CA TRP A 170 25.55 43.88 -18.79
C TRP A 170 26.26 44.87 -17.87
N TRP A 171 26.79 44.41 -16.74
CA TRP A 171 27.54 45.27 -15.82
C TRP A 171 29.00 45.49 -16.23
N VAL A 172 29.57 44.56 -17.06
CA VAL A 172 30.99 44.56 -17.51
C VAL A 172 31.16 45.26 -18.86
N LEU A 173 30.09 45.37 -19.67
CA LEU A 173 30.08 46.08 -20.95
C LEU A 173 29.66 47.54 -20.79
#